data_ae126c0b33b2012f7ed6baf8275e2713
#
_entry.id   ae126c0b33b2012f7ed6baf8275e2713
#
_cell.length_a   1.000
_cell.length_b   1.000
_cell.length_c   1.000
_cell.angle_alpha   90.00
_cell.angle_beta   90.00
_cell.angle_gamma   90.00
#
_symmetry.space_group_name_H-M   'P 1'
#
loop_
_entity.id
_entity.type
_entity.pdbx_description
1 polymer ?
#
loop_
_entity_poly.entity_id
_entity_poly.type
_entity_poly.pdbx_seq_one_letter_code
_entity_poly.pdbx_strand_id
1 'polypeptide(L)'
;MKKLLIASTSTIHGTGYLEYLLPTLTVFFADVKKLLFIPYARPSGISYDAYTKIAQKAFAKIHIEVVGIHEFDNPKEAVLNAEAIFTGGGNTFELVYQLYKNDVLATLKQVLENGTKYLGTSAGSNICGVSMKNTNDMPIVYPPSFTTLGLLPFNINAHYLDPLKNSKHMGETRETRIKEFHVFNETAVLGLREGSWLEVLGDSITLKGTETGRLFEKDKIAKELELGLLIIK
;
A
#
# COMPACT_ATOMS: atom_id res chain seq x y z
N MET A 1 5.51 1.00 -18.32
CA MET A 1 6.02 2.03 -17.37
C MET A 1 5.07 2.10 -16.17
N LYS A 2 5.58 1.88 -14.95
CA LYS A 2 4.80 1.87 -13.69
C LYS A 2 3.98 3.15 -13.51
N LYS A 3 2.74 3.02 -13.03
CA LYS A 3 1.83 4.13 -12.69
C LYS A 3 1.14 3.78 -11.37
N LEU A 4 1.70 4.25 -10.24
CA LEU A 4 1.25 3.83 -8.92
C LEU A 4 0.95 5.04 -8.02
N LEU A 5 -0.13 4.94 -7.24
CA LEU A 5 -0.39 5.75 -6.06
C LEU A 5 -0.32 4.83 -4.83
N ILE A 6 0.56 5.13 -3.90
CA ILE A 6 0.88 4.28 -2.76
C ILE A 6 0.67 5.11 -1.49
N ALA A 7 -0.54 5.02 -0.91
CA ALA A 7 -0.97 5.86 0.20
C ALA A 7 -0.76 5.17 1.55
N SER A 8 -0.35 5.92 2.56
CA SER A 8 -0.18 5.41 3.91
C SER A 8 -1.46 4.82 4.48
N THR A 9 -2.58 5.51 4.28
CA THR A 9 -3.89 5.11 4.80
C THR A 9 -4.99 5.34 3.76
N SER A 10 -6.14 4.70 3.94
CA SER A 10 -7.35 4.98 3.17
C SER A 10 -8.20 6.11 3.77
N THR A 11 -7.95 6.49 5.03
CA THR A 11 -8.78 7.47 5.75
C THR A 11 -7.91 8.24 6.72
N ILE A 12 -7.98 9.55 6.72
CA ILE A 12 -7.36 10.41 7.73
C ILE A 12 -8.41 10.88 8.73
N HIS A 13 -7.97 11.27 9.92
CA HIS A 13 -8.88 11.73 10.98
C HIS A 13 -9.80 12.85 10.48
N GLY A 14 -11.09 12.72 10.72
CA GLY A 14 -12.10 13.72 10.34
C GLY A 14 -12.59 13.63 8.87
N THR A 15 -12.13 12.65 8.08
CA THR A 15 -12.56 12.46 6.68
C THR A 15 -13.21 11.10 6.45
N GLY A 16 -13.91 10.98 5.32
CA GLY A 16 -14.44 9.71 4.83
C GLY A 16 -13.36 8.87 4.11
N TYR A 17 -13.75 7.62 3.78
CA TYR A 17 -12.90 6.68 3.07
C TYR A 17 -12.43 7.24 1.71
N LEU A 18 -11.11 7.30 1.49
CA LEU A 18 -10.43 7.88 0.32
C LEU A 18 -10.72 9.37 0.07
N GLU A 19 -11.43 10.06 0.95
CA GLU A 19 -11.93 11.42 0.67
C GLU A 19 -10.77 12.41 0.46
N TYR A 20 -9.72 12.35 1.26
CA TYR A 20 -8.55 13.23 1.12
C TYR A 20 -7.76 12.99 -0.19
N LEU A 21 -7.90 11.81 -0.80
CA LEU A 21 -7.24 11.43 -2.06
C LEU A 21 -8.10 11.75 -3.29
N LEU A 22 -9.41 12.01 -3.15
CA LEU A 22 -10.32 12.16 -4.31
C LEU A 22 -9.81 13.11 -5.39
N PRO A 23 -9.27 14.30 -5.09
CA PRO A 23 -8.73 15.18 -6.12
C PRO A 23 -7.61 14.54 -6.94
N THR A 24 -6.70 13.83 -6.26
CA THR A 24 -5.59 13.09 -6.89
C THR A 24 -6.11 11.91 -7.71
N LEU A 25 -7.05 11.13 -7.15
CA LEU A 25 -7.64 9.97 -7.83
C LEU A 25 -8.39 10.37 -9.09
N THR A 26 -9.11 11.50 -9.07
CA THR A 26 -9.83 12.03 -10.25
C THR A 26 -8.87 12.26 -11.41
N VAL A 27 -7.72 12.86 -11.16
CA VAL A 27 -6.72 13.12 -12.21
C VAL A 27 -6.00 11.83 -12.61
N PHE A 28 -5.59 11.02 -11.63
CA PHE A 28 -4.82 9.82 -11.88
C PHE A 28 -5.60 8.76 -12.68
N PHE A 29 -6.89 8.60 -12.41
CA PHE A 29 -7.77 7.63 -13.05
C PHE A 29 -8.70 8.24 -14.12
N ALA A 30 -8.38 9.41 -14.66
CA ALA A 30 -9.27 10.15 -15.57
C ALA A 30 -9.71 9.36 -16.84
N ASP A 31 -8.88 8.40 -17.29
CA ASP A 31 -9.11 7.53 -18.45
C ASP A 31 -9.67 6.13 -18.08
N VAL A 32 -9.92 5.87 -16.77
CA VAL A 32 -10.38 4.58 -16.25
C VAL A 32 -11.89 4.62 -16.05
N LYS A 33 -12.59 3.60 -16.55
CA LYS A 33 -14.02 3.42 -16.34
C LYS A 33 -14.32 2.35 -15.29
N LYS A 34 -13.49 1.31 -15.25
CA LYS A 34 -13.68 0.16 -14.38
C LYS A 34 -12.38 -0.18 -13.63
N LEU A 35 -12.50 -0.42 -12.32
CA LEU A 35 -11.40 -0.71 -11.43
C LEU A 35 -11.63 -2.06 -10.73
N LEU A 36 -10.60 -2.90 -10.74
CA LEU A 36 -10.58 -4.15 -9.99
C LEU A 36 -10.14 -3.87 -8.55
N PHE A 37 -10.98 -4.23 -7.57
CA PHE A 37 -10.65 -4.09 -6.16
C PHE A 37 -10.20 -5.40 -5.54
N ILE A 38 -9.08 -5.37 -4.80
CA ILE A 38 -8.53 -6.52 -4.07
C ILE A 38 -8.78 -6.30 -2.55
N PRO A 39 -9.82 -6.94 -1.96
CA PRO A 39 -10.19 -6.78 -0.53
C PRO A 39 -9.46 -7.74 0.41
N TYR A 40 -8.48 -8.50 -0.05
CA TYR A 40 -7.91 -9.68 0.61
C TYR A 40 -7.24 -9.43 1.97
N ALA A 41 -6.98 -8.18 2.33
CA ALA A 41 -6.36 -7.84 3.62
C ALA A 41 -7.32 -7.95 4.83
N ARG A 42 -8.58 -8.36 4.63
CA ARG A 42 -9.63 -8.41 5.68
C ARG A 42 -9.94 -9.84 6.10
N PRO A 43 -9.30 -10.37 7.16
CA PRO A 43 -9.55 -11.73 7.64
C PRO A 43 -10.88 -11.85 8.38
N SER A 44 -11.39 -10.74 8.95
CA SER A 44 -12.64 -10.71 9.73
C SER A 44 -13.19 -9.29 9.87
N GLY A 45 -14.35 -9.16 10.52
CA GLY A 45 -15.01 -7.88 10.83
C GLY A 45 -15.83 -7.30 9.68
N ILE A 46 -15.39 -7.48 8.44
CA ILE A 46 -16.10 -7.04 7.24
C ILE A 46 -15.89 -8.08 6.12
N SER A 47 -16.96 -8.45 5.41
CA SER A 47 -16.84 -9.34 4.25
C SER A 47 -16.20 -8.64 3.06
N TYR A 48 -15.69 -9.40 2.10
CA TYR A 48 -15.15 -8.87 0.84
C TYR A 48 -16.19 -8.03 0.08
N ASP A 49 -17.45 -8.51 0.03
CA ASP A 49 -18.56 -7.75 -0.57
C ASP A 49 -18.80 -6.42 0.12
N ALA A 50 -18.86 -6.42 1.45
CA ALA A 50 -19.09 -5.21 2.21
C ALA A 50 -17.93 -4.21 2.06
N TYR A 51 -16.69 -4.71 1.98
CA TYR A 51 -15.52 -3.86 1.75
C TYR A 51 -15.50 -3.32 0.31
N THR A 52 -15.87 -4.14 -0.66
CA THR A 52 -16.03 -3.71 -2.06
C THR A 52 -17.09 -2.61 -2.18
N LYS A 53 -18.23 -2.72 -1.48
CA LYS A 53 -19.25 -1.67 -1.43
C LYS A 53 -18.74 -0.34 -0.87
N ILE A 54 -17.81 -0.37 0.09
CA ILE A 54 -17.18 0.86 0.59
C ILE A 54 -16.31 1.51 -0.51
N ALA A 55 -15.50 0.70 -1.21
CA ALA A 55 -14.71 1.18 -2.34
C ALA A 55 -15.61 1.72 -3.48
N GLN A 56 -16.69 1.01 -3.83
CA GLN A 56 -17.69 1.44 -4.80
C GLN A 56 -18.26 2.83 -4.49
N LYS A 57 -18.64 3.06 -3.23
CA LYS A 57 -19.17 4.37 -2.79
C LYS A 57 -18.15 5.50 -2.93
N ALA A 58 -16.87 5.22 -2.67
CA ALA A 58 -15.82 6.22 -2.81
C ALA A 58 -15.55 6.56 -4.29
N PHE A 59 -15.39 5.54 -5.15
CA PHE A 59 -15.08 5.71 -6.56
C PHE A 59 -16.27 6.18 -7.39
N ALA A 60 -17.50 5.94 -6.95
CA ALA A 60 -18.69 6.51 -7.58
C ALA A 60 -18.67 8.06 -7.61
N LYS A 61 -17.99 8.70 -6.63
CA LYS A 61 -17.80 10.16 -6.60
C LYS A 61 -16.96 10.69 -7.76
N ILE A 62 -16.19 9.82 -8.42
CA ILE A 62 -15.35 10.13 -9.59
C ILE A 62 -15.75 9.30 -10.82
N HIS A 63 -16.98 8.76 -10.82
CA HIS A 63 -17.61 8.05 -11.93
C HIS A 63 -16.87 6.78 -12.38
N ILE A 64 -16.21 6.05 -11.47
CA ILE A 64 -15.54 4.78 -11.76
C ILE A 64 -16.33 3.63 -11.13
N GLU A 65 -16.65 2.61 -11.96
CA GLU A 65 -17.20 1.33 -11.50
C GLU A 65 -16.12 0.52 -10.78
N VAL A 66 -16.47 -0.10 -9.65
CA VAL A 66 -15.57 -0.98 -8.90
C VAL A 66 -16.16 -2.37 -8.80
N VAL A 67 -15.35 -3.39 -9.12
CA VAL A 67 -15.71 -4.81 -9.01
C VAL A 67 -14.67 -5.51 -8.15
N GLY A 68 -15.11 -6.36 -7.23
CA GLY A 68 -14.22 -7.12 -6.35
C GLY A 68 -13.58 -8.31 -7.07
N ILE A 69 -12.30 -8.56 -6.85
CA ILE A 69 -11.60 -9.72 -7.43
C ILE A 69 -12.23 -11.05 -7.03
N HIS A 70 -12.86 -11.13 -5.86
CA HIS A 70 -13.54 -12.32 -5.34
C HIS A 70 -14.86 -12.63 -6.07
N GLU A 71 -15.35 -11.74 -6.92
CA GLU A 71 -16.53 -11.93 -7.77
C GLU A 71 -16.21 -12.71 -9.06
N PHE A 72 -14.92 -13.00 -9.31
CA PHE A 72 -14.46 -13.73 -10.50
C PHE A 72 -14.04 -15.16 -10.14
N ASP A 73 -14.45 -16.12 -10.98
CA ASP A 73 -14.01 -17.52 -10.84
C ASP A 73 -12.50 -17.69 -11.07
N ASN A 74 -11.91 -16.83 -11.91
CA ASN A 74 -10.47 -16.78 -12.19
C ASN A 74 -9.89 -15.41 -11.79
N PRO A 75 -9.40 -15.25 -10.54
CA PRO A 75 -8.80 -14.01 -10.05
C PRO A 75 -7.58 -13.55 -10.87
N LYS A 76 -6.80 -14.48 -11.40
CA LYS A 76 -5.62 -14.18 -12.21
C LYS A 76 -6.00 -13.53 -13.53
N GLU A 77 -7.02 -14.05 -14.18
CA GLU A 77 -7.55 -13.49 -15.43
C GLU A 77 -8.20 -12.10 -15.18
N ALA A 78 -8.88 -11.93 -14.06
CA ALA A 78 -9.42 -10.63 -13.67
C ALA A 78 -8.31 -9.57 -13.55
N VAL A 79 -7.15 -9.93 -12.98
CA VAL A 79 -5.99 -9.04 -12.89
C VAL A 79 -5.39 -8.74 -14.26
N LEU A 80 -5.27 -9.74 -15.14
CA LEU A 80 -4.72 -9.55 -16.50
C LEU A 80 -5.54 -8.58 -17.34
N ASN A 81 -6.86 -8.56 -17.15
CA ASN A 81 -7.80 -7.77 -17.94
C ASN A 81 -8.21 -6.45 -17.26
N ALA A 82 -7.64 -6.12 -16.09
CA ALA A 82 -8.00 -4.92 -15.33
C ALA A 82 -7.50 -3.64 -16.01
N GLU A 83 -8.37 -2.64 -16.19
CA GLU A 83 -7.98 -1.28 -16.61
C GLU A 83 -7.16 -0.58 -15.51
N ALA A 84 -7.55 -0.80 -14.26
CA ALA A 84 -6.87 -0.29 -13.08
C ALA A 84 -7.13 -1.21 -11.88
N ILE A 85 -6.26 -1.16 -10.88
CA ILE A 85 -6.32 -2.03 -9.71
C ILE A 85 -6.20 -1.21 -8.44
N PHE A 86 -7.03 -1.51 -7.45
CA PHE A 86 -6.94 -0.97 -6.10
C PHE A 86 -6.80 -2.11 -5.10
N THR A 87 -5.74 -2.11 -4.29
CA THR A 87 -5.57 -3.03 -3.17
C THR A 87 -5.82 -2.31 -1.85
N GLY A 88 -6.85 -2.75 -1.15
CA GLY A 88 -7.27 -2.16 0.12
C GLY A 88 -6.36 -2.51 1.29
N GLY A 89 -6.55 -1.78 2.40
CA GLY A 89 -5.84 -2.00 3.65
C GLY A 89 -6.45 -3.08 4.54
N GLY A 90 -5.70 -3.46 5.56
CA GLY A 90 -6.02 -4.47 6.56
C GLY A 90 -4.73 -5.15 7.02
N ASN A 91 -4.76 -6.46 7.25
CA ASN A 91 -3.59 -7.24 7.66
C ASN A 91 -2.73 -7.62 6.44
N THR A 92 -1.46 -7.23 6.45
CA THR A 92 -0.53 -7.49 5.34
C THR A 92 -0.20 -8.98 5.20
N PHE A 93 -0.13 -9.74 6.30
CA PHE A 93 0.11 -11.20 6.25
C PHE A 93 -1.03 -11.91 5.53
N GLU A 94 -2.27 -11.57 5.87
CA GLU A 94 -3.45 -12.12 5.21
C GLU A 94 -3.50 -11.75 3.73
N LEU A 95 -3.24 -10.48 3.40
CA LEU A 95 -3.17 -10.03 2.01
C LEU A 95 -2.18 -10.87 1.20
N VAL A 96 -0.95 -10.97 1.68
CA VAL A 96 0.12 -11.72 0.98
C VAL A 96 -0.22 -13.20 0.89
N TYR A 97 -0.75 -13.80 1.95
CA TYR A 97 -1.22 -15.19 1.93
C TYR A 97 -2.26 -15.43 0.84
N GLN A 98 -3.28 -14.57 0.74
CA GLN A 98 -4.34 -14.70 -0.26
C GLN A 98 -3.83 -14.46 -1.69
N LEU A 99 -2.90 -13.52 -1.89
CA LEU A 99 -2.28 -13.28 -3.20
C LEU A 99 -1.49 -14.50 -3.70
N TYR A 100 -0.75 -15.18 -2.81
CA TYR A 100 -0.06 -16.43 -3.14
C TYR A 100 -1.04 -17.58 -3.35
N LYS A 101 -2.03 -17.75 -2.46
CA LYS A 101 -3.04 -18.82 -2.53
C LYS A 101 -3.84 -18.80 -3.83
N ASN A 102 -4.15 -17.63 -4.34
CA ASN A 102 -4.92 -17.44 -5.58
C ASN A 102 -4.01 -17.29 -6.82
N ASP A 103 -2.70 -17.51 -6.71
CA ASP A 103 -1.70 -17.35 -7.80
C ASP A 103 -1.78 -15.96 -8.50
N VAL A 104 -2.04 -14.91 -7.73
CA VAL A 104 -2.25 -13.54 -8.23
C VAL A 104 -1.00 -12.68 -8.14
N LEU A 105 -0.09 -12.93 -7.17
CA LEU A 105 1.01 -12.02 -6.86
C LEU A 105 1.91 -11.72 -8.07
N ALA A 106 2.34 -12.75 -8.78
CA ALA A 106 3.23 -12.61 -9.95
C ALA A 106 2.53 -11.88 -11.10
N THR A 107 1.27 -12.20 -11.35
CA THR A 107 0.47 -11.55 -12.39
C THR A 107 0.21 -10.09 -12.05
N LEU A 108 -0.10 -9.78 -10.78
CA LEU A 108 -0.27 -8.41 -10.30
C LEU A 108 1.02 -7.60 -10.53
N LYS A 109 2.18 -8.14 -10.14
CA LYS A 109 3.47 -7.49 -10.43
C LYS A 109 3.64 -7.19 -11.92
N GLN A 110 3.42 -8.18 -12.77
CA GLN A 110 3.60 -8.08 -14.22
C GLN A 110 2.73 -6.96 -14.84
N VAL A 111 1.44 -6.91 -14.52
CA VAL A 111 0.55 -5.90 -15.10
C VAL A 111 0.88 -4.49 -14.61
N LEU A 112 1.33 -4.34 -13.36
CA LEU A 112 1.73 -3.05 -12.80
C LEU A 112 3.05 -2.54 -13.41
N GLU A 113 4.02 -3.40 -13.65
CA GLU A 113 5.27 -3.07 -14.38
C GLU A 113 4.95 -2.65 -15.83
N ASN A 114 3.94 -3.25 -16.44
CA ASN A 114 3.47 -2.94 -17.80
C ASN A 114 2.63 -1.65 -17.88
N GLY A 115 2.23 -1.07 -16.76
CA GLY A 115 1.59 0.24 -16.71
C GLY A 115 0.11 0.27 -16.37
N THR A 116 -0.48 -0.85 -15.96
CA THR A 116 -1.81 -0.85 -15.32
C THR A 116 -1.77 0.07 -14.11
N LYS A 117 -2.69 1.00 -14.01
CA LYS A 117 -2.76 1.97 -12.92
C LYS A 117 -3.10 1.29 -11.61
N TYR A 118 -2.42 1.69 -10.56
CA TYR A 118 -2.55 1.07 -9.24
C TYR A 118 -2.76 2.09 -8.13
N LEU A 119 -3.69 1.76 -7.24
CA LEU A 119 -3.79 2.38 -5.91
C LEU A 119 -3.53 1.31 -4.86
N GLY A 120 -2.61 1.58 -3.94
CA GLY A 120 -2.44 0.81 -2.70
C GLY A 120 -2.74 1.69 -1.49
N THR A 121 -3.39 1.14 -0.46
CA THR A 121 -3.54 1.80 0.84
C THR A 121 -3.14 0.85 1.96
N SER A 122 -2.35 1.34 2.94
CA SER A 122 -1.93 0.55 4.11
C SER A 122 -1.26 -0.79 3.70
N ALA A 123 -1.87 -1.94 3.97
CA ALA A 123 -1.38 -3.25 3.52
C ALA A 123 -1.13 -3.30 2.00
N GLY A 124 -2.03 -2.71 1.18
CA GLY A 124 -1.86 -2.59 -0.27
C GLY A 124 -0.65 -1.73 -0.66
N SER A 125 -0.22 -0.81 0.20
CA SER A 125 1.00 -0.03 0.03
C SER A 125 2.24 -0.81 0.46
N ASN A 126 2.16 -1.53 1.59
CA ASN A 126 3.27 -2.34 2.10
C ASN A 126 3.74 -3.37 1.07
N ILE A 127 2.83 -4.00 0.31
CA ILE A 127 3.19 -5.00 -0.69
C ILE A 127 3.90 -4.43 -1.93
N CYS A 128 3.94 -3.10 -2.10
CA CYS A 128 4.70 -2.48 -3.21
C CYS A 128 6.23 -2.54 -2.99
N GLY A 129 6.67 -2.73 -1.75
CA GLY A 129 8.08 -2.93 -1.40
C GLY A 129 8.63 -4.29 -1.83
N VAL A 130 9.87 -4.57 -1.43
CA VAL A 130 10.59 -5.81 -1.69
C VAL A 130 10.03 -6.96 -0.85
N SER A 131 9.70 -6.67 0.41
CA SER A 131 9.17 -7.66 1.37
C SER A 131 8.27 -7.00 2.41
N MET A 132 7.41 -7.82 3.04
CA MET A 132 6.54 -7.38 4.12
C MET A 132 7.15 -7.50 5.52
N LYS A 133 8.44 -7.85 5.64
CA LYS A 133 9.09 -8.19 6.93
C LYS A 133 9.09 -7.05 7.97
N ASN A 134 8.95 -5.80 7.53
CA ASN A 134 8.89 -4.62 8.41
C ASN A 134 7.45 -4.15 8.71
N THR A 135 6.42 -4.92 8.34
CA THR A 135 5.03 -4.53 8.62
C THR A 135 4.76 -4.48 10.13
N ASN A 136 3.84 -3.60 10.51
CA ASN A 136 3.38 -3.48 11.89
C ASN A 136 2.26 -4.47 12.25
N ASP A 137 1.77 -5.23 11.27
CA ASP A 137 0.64 -6.13 11.44
C ASP A 137 1.01 -7.38 12.23
N MET A 138 0.04 -7.95 12.91
CA MET A 138 0.22 -9.23 13.59
C MET A 138 0.29 -10.38 12.58
N PRO A 139 1.19 -11.35 12.76
CA PRO A 139 1.33 -12.53 11.89
C PRO A 139 0.24 -13.56 12.17
N ILE A 140 -1.00 -13.24 11.78
CA ILE A 140 -2.19 -14.09 12.04
C ILE A 140 -2.30 -15.29 11.11
N VAL A 141 -1.51 -15.32 10.03
CA VAL A 141 -1.40 -16.42 9.07
C VAL A 141 0.05 -16.49 8.59
N TYR A 142 0.50 -17.68 8.19
CA TYR A 142 1.84 -17.90 7.65
C TYR A 142 1.79 -17.92 6.12
N PRO A 143 2.20 -16.84 5.41
CA PRO A 143 2.26 -16.85 3.95
C PRO A 143 3.42 -17.73 3.46
N PRO A 144 3.35 -18.25 2.22
CA PRO A 144 4.43 -19.09 1.66
C PRO A 144 5.77 -18.36 1.56
N SER A 145 5.75 -17.02 1.47
CA SER A 145 6.93 -16.16 1.42
C SER A 145 6.59 -14.78 1.98
N PHE A 146 7.62 -14.08 2.48
CA PHE A 146 7.51 -12.66 2.84
C PHE A 146 7.84 -11.72 1.66
N THR A 147 8.23 -12.29 0.51
CA THR A 147 8.47 -11.51 -0.72
C THR A 147 7.15 -10.93 -1.23
N THR A 148 7.20 -9.66 -1.65
CA THR A 148 6.05 -8.93 -2.17
C THR A 148 6.28 -8.49 -3.62
N LEU A 149 5.65 -7.43 -4.09
CA LEU A 149 5.69 -7.05 -5.51
C LEU A 149 7.06 -6.53 -5.97
N GLY A 150 7.87 -5.94 -5.08
CA GLY A 150 9.19 -5.40 -5.45
C GLY A 150 9.11 -4.30 -6.52
N LEU A 151 8.05 -3.49 -6.52
CA LEU A 151 7.86 -2.37 -7.46
C LEU A 151 8.69 -1.16 -7.07
N LEU A 152 9.04 -1.06 -5.78
CA LEU A 152 9.92 -0.07 -5.18
C LEU A 152 11.21 -0.75 -4.72
N PRO A 153 12.37 -0.05 -4.76
CA PRO A 153 13.65 -0.60 -4.28
C PRO A 153 13.78 -0.57 -2.74
N PHE A 154 12.75 -0.15 -2.02
CA PHE A 154 12.67 -0.07 -0.57
C PHE A 154 11.34 -0.62 -0.07
N ASN A 155 11.27 -0.90 1.23
CA ASN A 155 10.02 -1.28 1.89
C ASN A 155 9.27 -0.04 2.40
N ILE A 156 7.96 -0.20 2.58
CA ILE A 156 7.10 0.82 3.18
C ILE A 156 6.70 0.36 4.58
N ASN A 157 6.73 1.28 5.54
CA ASN A 157 6.05 1.17 6.81
C ASN A 157 4.88 2.17 6.81
N ALA A 158 3.72 1.69 6.36
CA ALA A 158 2.50 2.47 6.37
C ALA A 158 2.04 2.77 7.81
N HIS A 159 1.27 3.85 8.00
CA HIS A 159 0.87 4.36 9.31
C HIS A 159 2.08 4.61 10.24
N TYR A 160 3.17 5.09 9.66
CA TYR A 160 4.34 5.44 10.48
C TYR A 160 3.97 6.52 11.47
N LEU A 161 4.38 6.31 12.72
CA LEU A 161 4.20 7.25 13.82
C LEU A 161 5.55 7.55 14.47
N ASP A 162 5.85 8.83 14.63
CA ASP A 162 7.01 9.26 15.38
C ASP A 162 6.85 8.94 16.88
N PRO A 163 7.96 8.69 17.58
CA PRO A 163 7.93 8.52 19.03
C PRO A 163 7.41 9.79 19.73
N LEU A 164 6.39 9.64 20.55
CA LEU A 164 5.89 10.75 21.37
C LEU A 164 6.84 10.98 22.54
N LYS A 165 7.44 12.16 22.65
CA LYS A 165 8.43 12.54 23.70
C LYS A 165 7.95 12.32 25.13
N ASN A 166 6.64 12.40 25.39
CA ASN A 166 6.03 12.28 26.71
C ASN A 166 5.07 11.08 26.81
N SER A 167 5.22 10.08 25.97
CA SER A 167 4.40 8.88 26.01
C SER A 167 4.65 8.11 27.31
N LYS A 168 3.58 7.75 28.03
CA LYS A 168 3.64 6.81 29.16
C LYS A 168 3.65 5.34 28.69
N HIS A 169 3.52 5.13 27.39
CA HIS A 169 3.58 3.80 26.80
C HIS A 169 5.02 3.30 26.78
N MET A 170 5.28 2.16 27.42
CA MET A 170 6.62 1.56 27.53
C MET A 170 6.90 0.53 26.41
N GLY A 171 5.98 0.36 25.48
CA GLY A 171 6.19 -0.50 24.32
C GLY A 171 7.11 0.12 23.28
N GLU A 172 7.64 -0.72 22.40
CA GLU A 172 8.55 -0.33 21.33
C GLU A 172 7.90 0.63 20.33
N THR A 173 8.72 1.59 19.89
CA THR A 173 8.32 2.55 18.86
C THR A 173 8.41 1.91 17.47
N ARG A 174 7.77 2.51 16.46
CA ARG A 174 7.94 2.11 15.05
C ARG A 174 9.42 2.14 14.63
N GLU A 175 10.14 3.18 15.04
CA GLU A 175 11.58 3.32 14.78
C GLU A 175 12.39 2.16 15.39
N THR A 176 12.11 1.76 16.63
CA THR A 176 12.77 0.62 17.28
C THR A 176 12.57 -0.65 16.46
N ARG A 177 11.34 -0.96 16.04
CA ARG A 177 11.03 -2.14 15.24
C ARG A 177 11.69 -2.14 13.86
N ILE A 178 11.82 -0.97 13.23
CA ILE A 178 12.54 -0.83 11.96
C ILE A 178 14.06 -1.05 12.18
N LYS A 179 14.63 -0.58 13.30
CA LYS A 179 16.02 -0.89 13.65
C LYS A 179 16.25 -2.38 13.88
N GLU A 180 15.33 -3.08 14.54
CA GLU A 180 15.36 -4.53 14.69
C GLU A 180 15.29 -5.26 13.34
N PHE A 181 14.43 -4.80 12.42
CA PHE A 181 14.39 -5.32 11.05
C PHE A 181 15.78 -5.19 10.38
N HIS A 182 16.47 -4.07 10.56
CA HIS A 182 17.78 -3.81 9.97
C HIS A 182 18.93 -4.65 10.58
N VAL A 183 18.72 -5.33 11.72
CA VAL A 183 19.72 -6.28 12.23
C VAL A 183 19.99 -7.39 11.20
N PHE A 184 18.97 -7.83 10.48
CA PHE A 184 19.04 -8.96 9.54
C PHE A 184 18.76 -8.58 8.08
N ASN A 185 18.42 -7.32 7.79
CA ASN A 185 17.98 -6.89 6.45
C ASN A 185 18.65 -5.58 6.05
N GLU A 186 19.08 -5.49 4.79
CA GLU A 186 19.73 -4.29 4.21
C GLU A 186 18.73 -3.32 3.56
N THR A 187 17.53 -3.82 3.22
CA THR A 187 16.51 -3.05 2.48
C THR A 187 16.11 -1.81 3.26
N ALA A 188 16.25 -0.63 2.65
CA ALA A 188 15.77 0.62 3.24
C ALA A 188 14.26 0.57 3.52
N VAL A 189 13.80 1.29 4.53
CA VAL A 189 12.40 1.39 4.92
C VAL A 189 11.95 2.84 4.91
N LEU A 190 10.91 3.14 4.15
CA LEU A 190 10.25 4.45 4.19
C LEU A 190 9.07 4.39 5.16
N GLY A 191 9.18 5.08 6.27
CA GLY A 191 8.05 5.39 7.16
C GLY A 191 7.15 6.43 6.49
N LEU A 192 5.98 6.00 6.06
CA LEU A 192 4.99 6.84 5.37
C LEU A 192 3.88 7.23 6.35
N ARG A 193 3.80 8.53 6.68
CA ARG A 193 2.82 9.08 7.63
C ARG A 193 1.43 9.17 7.01
N GLU A 194 0.38 9.10 7.82
CA GLU A 194 -1.00 9.28 7.35
C GLU A 194 -1.19 10.68 6.74
N GLY A 195 -1.97 10.76 5.66
CA GLY A 195 -2.12 11.99 4.86
C GLY A 195 -1.10 12.12 3.74
N SER A 196 -0.13 11.20 3.63
CA SER A 196 0.87 11.21 2.57
C SER A 196 0.82 9.96 1.69
N TRP A 197 1.28 10.11 0.45
CA TRP A 197 1.37 9.04 -0.53
C TRP A 197 2.57 9.22 -1.45
N LEU A 198 3.00 8.15 -2.08
CA LEU A 198 3.94 8.17 -3.19
C LEU A 198 3.17 8.14 -4.51
N GLU A 199 3.54 9.00 -5.43
CA GLU A 199 3.19 8.91 -6.84
C GLU A 199 4.40 8.38 -7.61
N VAL A 200 4.22 7.24 -8.28
CA VAL A 200 5.29 6.59 -9.05
C VAL A 200 4.92 6.60 -10.52
N LEU A 201 5.77 7.23 -11.32
CA LEU A 201 5.66 7.28 -12.78
C LEU A 201 6.99 6.78 -13.38
N GLY A 202 6.98 5.55 -13.87
CA GLY A 202 8.21 4.86 -14.28
C GLY A 202 9.15 4.66 -13.10
N ASP A 203 10.32 5.27 -13.14
CA ASP A 203 11.32 5.24 -12.07
C ASP A 203 11.31 6.50 -11.20
N SER A 204 10.47 7.46 -11.55
CA SER A 204 10.29 8.67 -10.76
C SER A 204 9.34 8.40 -9.60
N ILE A 205 9.77 8.70 -8.37
CA ILE A 205 9.01 8.55 -7.14
C ILE A 205 8.87 9.92 -6.49
N THR A 206 7.65 10.38 -6.30
CA THR A 206 7.37 11.68 -5.69
C THR A 206 6.55 11.49 -4.41
N LEU A 207 7.05 12.02 -3.29
CA LEU A 207 6.29 12.09 -2.04
C LEU A 207 5.33 13.27 -2.09
N LYS A 208 4.06 12.99 -1.87
CA LYS A 208 2.96 13.96 -1.90
C LYS A 208 2.11 13.85 -0.64
N GLY A 209 1.28 14.85 -0.40
CA GLY A 209 0.35 14.89 0.74
C GLY A 209 0.63 16.04 1.67
N THR A 210 0.31 15.87 2.95
CA THR A 210 0.45 16.89 4.00
C THR A 210 1.63 16.65 4.93
N GLU A 211 2.17 15.42 4.95
CA GLU A 211 3.22 15.01 5.88
C GLU A 211 4.48 14.57 5.12
N THR A 212 5.62 14.80 5.71
CA THR A 212 6.92 14.32 5.27
C THR A 212 7.06 12.80 5.46
N GLY A 213 8.06 12.18 4.83
CA GLY A 213 8.41 10.77 5.04
C GLY A 213 9.66 10.62 5.91
N ARG A 214 9.85 9.46 6.54
CA ARG A 214 11.04 9.17 7.32
C ARG A 214 11.76 7.94 6.77
N LEU A 215 12.96 8.15 6.22
CA LEU A 215 13.77 7.08 5.62
C LEU A 215 14.72 6.47 6.65
N PHE A 216 14.69 5.15 6.71
CA PHE A 216 15.57 4.34 7.52
C PHE A 216 16.45 3.48 6.62
N GLU A 217 17.76 3.57 6.83
CA GLU A 217 18.76 2.74 6.19
C GLU A 217 19.60 2.06 7.29
N LYS A 218 20.03 0.83 7.07
CA LYS A 218 20.86 0.10 8.04
C LYS A 218 22.10 0.91 8.42
N ASP A 219 22.40 0.93 9.70
CA ASP A 219 23.56 1.60 10.30
C ASP A 219 23.68 3.12 10.01
N LYS A 220 22.55 3.74 9.58
CA LYS A 220 22.50 5.19 9.35
C LYS A 220 21.47 5.86 10.25
N ILE A 221 21.69 7.15 10.47
CA ILE A 221 20.70 8.00 11.16
C ILE A 221 19.51 8.18 10.23
N ALA A 222 18.30 7.98 10.76
CA ALA A 222 17.08 8.17 10.00
C ALA A 222 16.96 9.61 9.46
N LYS A 223 16.56 9.73 8.20
CA LYS A 223 16.46 11.02 7.50
C LYS A 223 15.00 11.40 7.29
N GLU A 224 14.71 12.66 7.50
CA GLU A 224 13.43 13.23 7.06
C GLU A 224 13.48 13.47 5.54
N LEU A 225 12.42 13.07 4.85
CA LEU A 225 12.25 13.30 3.41
C LEU A 225 11.13 14.30 3.20
N GLU A 226 11.47 15.44 2.65
CA GLU A 226 10.51 16.49 2.30
C GLU A 226 9.61 16.05 1.13
N LEU A 227 8.46 16.73 1.01
CA LEU A 227 7.58 16.55 -0.14
C LEU A 227 8.31 16.87 -1.45
N GLY A 228 8.07 16.08 -2.48
CA GLY A 228 8.71 16.25 -3.78
C GLY A 228 9.38 14.98 -4.30
N LEU A 229 10.22 15.12 -5.30
CA LEU A 229 10.93 14.02 -5.94
C LEU A 229 11.90 13.35 -4.96
N LEU A 230 11.79 12.04 -4.81
CA LEU A 230 12.66 11.25 -3.96
C LEU A 230 13.84 10.66 -4.74
N ILE A 231 15.03 10.77 -4.16
CA ILE A 231 16.24 10.11 -4.64
C ILE A 231 16.66 9.12 -3.56
N ILE A 232 16.11 7.92 -3.64
CA ILE A 232 16.47 6.78 -2.78
C ILE A 232 17.29 5.81 -3.62
N LYS A 233 18.55 5.63 -3.24
CA LYS A 233 19.51 4.75 -3.93
C LYS A 233 19.52 3.36 -3.33
#